data_9ba8b48abff3efe1ce02aa6ca7571dd4
#
_entry.id   9ba8b48abff3efe1ce02aa6ca7571dd4
#
_cell.length_a   1.000
_cell.length_b   1.000
_cell.length_c   1.000
_cell.angle_alpha   90.00
_cell.angle_beta   90.00
_cell.angle_gamma   90.00
#
_symmetry.space_group_name_H-M   'P 1'
#
loop_
_entity.id
_entity.type
_entity.pdbx_description
1 polymer ?
#
loop_
_entity_poly.entity_id
_entity_poly.type
_entity_poly.pdbx_seq_one_letter_code
_entity_poly.pdbx_strand_id
1 'polypeptide(L)'
;LFIAKALFLAAKRWKNPAYQRQGQKLIADILRYEYNPTTHALTVGNWADSKSKYYNLMRTSDVLPTMFDQFYRESNDSRWLLIKKTMLKRLNQLSHQHKSGLVPDFAWLTSKDAKPVKGRVTTDRYDGDYYANACRVPMDLAFSKDKLAKNTVHRLLKFFSKQNTITAGYTLKGKPVNNYQSASFSAPIYIAVNENRNQGYDNLFASQQYIFAKKLPKNNYYDAALTTMATILTPAHRF
;
A
#
# COMPACT_ATOMS: atom_id res chain seq x y z
N LEU A 1 9.63 -3.80 6.13
CA LEU A 1 8.62 -3.08 6.92
C LEU A 1 7.70 -4.04 7.66
N PHE A 2 7.01 -4.98 6.99
CA PHE A 2 6.06 -5.92 7.62
C PHE A 2 6.70 -6.85 8.64
N ILE A 3 7.94 -7.34 8.39
CA ILE A 3 8.68 -8.17 9.35
C ILE A 3 8.96 -7.39 10.64
N ALA A 4 9.40 -6.14 10.55
CA ALA A 4 9.62 -5.29 11.72
C ALA A 4 8.32 -5.10 12.53
N LYS A 5 7.20 -4.80 11.85
CA LYS A 5 5.89 -4.72 12.50
C LYS A 5 5.52 -6.01 13.21
N ALA A 6 5.72 -7.17 12.56
CA ALA A 6 5.41 -8.48 13.14
C ALA A 6 6.25 -8.75 14.39
N LEU A 7 7.54 -8.39 14.40
CA LEU A 7 8.42 -8.52 15.56
C LEU A 7 7.92 -7.70 16.76
N PHE A 8 7.49 -6.45 16.55
CA PHE A 8 6.91 -5.63 17.63
C PHE A 8 5.60 -6.20 18.16
N LEU A 9 4.73 -6.72 17.28
CA LEU A 9 3.50 -7.39 17.70
C LEU A 9 3.81 -8.67 18.49
N ALA A 10 4.78 -9.47 18.06
CA ALA A 10 5.24 -10.67 18.75
C ALA A 10 5.83 -10.34 20.14
N ALA A 11 6.66 -9.29 20.22
CA ALA A 11 7.23 -8.81 21.47
C ALA A 11 6.14 -8.46 22.49
N LYS A 12 5.12 -7.73 22.04
CA LYS A 12 3.96 -7.36 22.89
C LYS A 12 3.12 -8.58 23.27
N ARG A 13 2.83 -9.45 22.31
CA ARG A 13 1.95 -10.62 22.53
C ARG A 13 2.55 -11.64 23.48
N TRP A 14 3.83 -11.92 23.34
CA TRP A 14 4.54 -12.94 24.12
C TRP A 14 5.45 -12.37 25.20
N LYS A 15 5.43 -11.05 25.40
CA LYS A 15 6.27 -10.35 26.40
C LYS A 15 7.74 -10.73 26.29
N ASN A 16 8.23 -10.96 25.07
CA ASN A 16 9.60 -11.39 24.81
C ASN A 16 10.45 -10.22 24.29
N PRO A 17 11.42 -9.72 25.09
CA PRO A 17 12.26 -8.58 24.71
C PRO A 17 13.22 -8.87 23.57
N ALA A 18 13.47 -10.13 23.22
CA ALA A 18 14.32 -10.46 22.07
C ALA A 18 13.69 -10.02 20.76
N TYR A 19 12.35 -10.20 20.59
CA TYR A 19 11.63 -9.71 19.42
C TYR A 19 11.63 -8.18 19.34
N GLN A 20 11.54 -7.50 20.49
CA GLN A 20 11.65 -6.04 20.56
C GLN A 20 12.99 -5.55 20.02
N ARG A 21 14.10 -6.13 20.53
CA ARG A 21 15.45 -5.78 20.07
C ARG A 21 15.66 -6.07 18.59
N GLN A 22 15.16 -7.21 18.08
CA GLN A 22 15.23 -7.55 16.66
C GLN A 22 14.45 -6.57 15.80
N GLY A 23 13.24 -6.17 16.23
CA GLY A 23 12.44 -5.16 15.56
C GLY A 23 13.15 -3.81 15.49
N GLN A 24 13.72 -3.34 16.62
CA GLN A 24 14.47 -2.10 16.69
C GLN A 24 15.70 -2.12 15.79
N LYS A 25 16.46 -3.22 15.80
CA LYS A 25 17.61 -3.39 14.88
C LYS A 25 17.17 -3.31 13.43
N LEU A 26 16.08 -3.99 13.07
CA LEU A 26 15.61 -4.01 11.68
C LEU A 26 15.15 -2.62 11.20
N ILE A 27 14.41 -1.85 12.02
CA ILE A 27 14.03 -0.49 11.63
C ILE A 27 15.21 0.48 11.56
N ALA A 28 16.26 0.28 12.37
CA ALA A 28 17.50 1.03 12.27
C ALA A 28 18.26 0.68 10.97
N ASP A 29 18.32 -0.60 10.60
CA ASP A 29 18.93 -1.07 9.35
C ASP A 29 18.17 -0.52 8.13
N ILE A 30 16.83 -0.48 8.16
CA ILE A 30 16.03 0.15 7.10
C ILE A 30 16.40 1.63 6.94
N LEU A 31 16.48 2.39 8.02
CA LEU A 31 16.90 3.79 7.95
C LEU A 31 18.34 3.96 7.46
N ARG A 32 19.21 3.01 7.76
CA ARG A 32 20.61 3.05 7.32
C ARG A 32 20.76 2.76 5.82
N TYR A 33 20.00 1.81 5.28
CA TYR A 33 20.22 1.26 3.94
C TYR A 33 19.18 1.65 2.91
N GLU A 34 17.98 2.09 3.35
CA GLU A 34 16.85 2.36 2.44
C GLU A 34 16.35 3.81 2.54
N TYR A 35 16.81 4.61 3.52
CA TYR A 35 16.43 6.02 3.59
C TYR A 35 17.20 6.85 2.58
N ASN A 36 16.47 7.55 1.70
CA ASN A 36 17.04 8.49 0.75
C ASN A 36 16.93 9.93 1.31
N PRO A 37 18.06 10.56 1.71
CA PRO A 37 18.05 11.91 2.31
C PRO A 37 17.69 13.02 1.30
N THR A 38 17.81 12.77 -0.02
CA THR A 38 17.46 13.76 -1.06
C THR A 38 15.95 13.86 -1.23
N THR A 39 15.27 12.73 -1.21
CA THR A 39 13.81 12.67 -1.39
C THR A 39 13.04 12.57 -0.08
N HIS A 40 13.71 12.25 1.03
CA HIS A 40 13.13 11.93 2.33
C HIS A 40 12.10 10.80 2.27
N ALA A 41 12.32 9.83 1.40
CA ALA A 41 11.50 8.65 1.22
C ALA A 41 12.33 7.39 1.42
N LEU A 42 11.67 6.23 1.53
CA LEU A 42 12.34 4.94 1.41
C LEU A 42 12.58 4.61 -0.07
N THR A 43 13.72 3.99 -0.35
CA THR A 43 14.00 3.36 -1.64
C THR A 43 13.21 2.06 -1.79
N VAL A 44 13.19 1.47 -2.96
CA VAL A 44 12.49 0.19 -3.23
C VAL A 44 13.16 -1.04 -2.62
N GLY A 45 14.28 -0.85 -1.91
CA GLY A 45 15.04 -1.86 -1.20
C GLY A 45 16.50 -1.45 -1.05
N ASN A 46 17.25 -2.16 -0.21
CA ASN A 46 18.67 -1.87 0.10
C ASN A 46 19.61 -1.97 -1.12
N TRP A 47 19.20 -2.64 -2.19
CA TRP A 47 19.92 -2.71 -3.46
C TRP A 47 19.79 -1.44 -4.32
N ALA A 48 18.84 -0.57 -3.98
CA ALA A 48 18.62 0.72 -4.65
C ALA A 48 19.35 1.84 -3.89
N ASP A 49 20.63 1.70 -3.69
CA ASP A 49 21.52 2.65 -3.01
C ASP A 49 21.79 3.92 -3.85
N SER A 50 22.59 4.83 -3.34
CA SER A 50 22.89 6.12 -3.97
C SER A 50 23.59 6.02 -5.34
N LYS A 51 24.15 4.87 -5.69
CA LYS A 51 24.76 4.59 -7.01
C LYS A 51 23.77 3.93 -7.97
N SER A 52 22.66 3.45 -7.46
CA SER A 52 21.64 2.77 -8.27
C SER A 52 20.82 3.77 -9.07
N LYS A 53 20.53 3.44 -10.33
CA LYS A 53 19.54 4.17 -11.14
C LYS A 53 18.14 4.19 -10.52
N TYR A 54 17.87 3.29 -9.56
CA TYR A 54 16.59 3.18 -8.85
C TYR A 54 16.55 3.93 -7.52
N TYR A 55 17.60 4.70 -7.17
CA TYR A 55 17.69 5.40 -5.89
C TYR A 55 16.51 6.32 -5.60
N ASN A 56 15.95 6.94 -6.62
CA ASN A 56 14.79 7.82 -6.50
C ASN A 56 13.47 7.14 -6.90
N LEU A 57 13.45 5.81 -6.98
CA LEU A 57 12.24 5.06 -7.28
C LEU A 57 11.45 4.78 -5.99
N MET A 58 10.16 5.08 -5.98
CA MET A 58 9.23 4.74 -4.92
C MET A 58 8.24 3.68 -5.40
N ARG A 59 8.03 2.62 -4.61
CA ARG A 59 6.88 1.74 -4.75
C ARG A 59 5.74 2.32 -3.95
N THR A 60 4.57 2.50 -4.56
CA THR A 60 3.44 3.20 -3.92
C THR A 60 2.82 2.40 -2.77
N SER A 61 2.87 1.09 -2.82
CA SER A 61 2.43 0.20 -1.73
C SER A 61 3.40 0.11 -0.54
N ASP A 62 4.54 0.78 -0.60
CA ASP A 62 5.42 0.93 0.57
C ASP A 62 5.07 2.20 1.39
N VAL A 63 4.01 2.92 1.02
CA VAL A 63 3.47 4.05 1.80
C VAL A 63 2.59 3.51 2.93
N LEU A 64 3.19 3.25 4.08
CA LEU A 64 2.60 2.53 5.22
C LEU A 64 2.52 3.43 6.47
N PRO A 65 1.64 4.45 6.49
CA PRO A 65 1.66 5.52 7.49
C PRO A 65 1.52 5.01 8.92
N THR A 66 0.67 4.01 9.17
CA THR A 66 0.49 3.44 10.52
C THR A 66 1.73 2.68 11.02
N MET A 67 2.50 2.09 10.10
CA MET A 67 3.78 1.44 10.44
C MET A 67 4.85 2.49 10.73
N PHE A 68 4.93 3.55 9.94
CA PHE A 68 5.90 4.65 10.17
C PHE A 68 5.65 5.33 11.52
N ASP A 69 4.38 5.54 11.92
CA ASP A 69 4.03 6.02 13.26
C ASP A 69 4.45 5.06 14.36
N GLN A 70 4.29 3.75 14.15
CA GLN A 70 4.78 2.74 15.08
C GLN A 70 6.31 2.78 15.19
N PHE A 71 7.03 2.79 14.07
CA PHE A 71 8.49 2.78 14.06
C PHE A 71 9.08 4.03 14.70
N TYR A 72 8.43 5.19 14.55
CA TYR A 72 8.77 6.37 15.33
C TYR A 72 8.64 6.12 16.84
N ARG A 73 7.51 5.56 17.31
CA ARG A 73 7.33 5.26 18.74
C ARG A 73 8.35 4.25 19.29
N GLU A 74 8.78 3.28 18.46
CA GLU A 74 9.70 2.23 18.85
C GLU A 74 11.18 2.66 18.84
N SER A 75 11.53 3.71 18.08
CA SER A 75 12.92 4.17 17.90
C SER A 75 13.18 5.59 18.37
N ASN A 76 12.14 6.42 18.52
CA ASN A 76 12.21 7.87 18.71
C ASN A 76 12.98 8.61 17.60
N ASP A 77 13.13 7.99 16.41
CA ASP A 77 13.83 8.59 15.27
C ASP A 77 12.86 9.37 14.38
N SER A 78 12.99 10.69 14.37
CA SER A 78 12.10 11.60 13.64
C SER A 78 12.11 11.42 12.11
N ARG A 79 13.11 10.71 11.56
CA ARG A 79 13.13 10.36 10.13
C ARG A 79 11.89 9.57 9.73
N TRP A 80 11.33 8.73 10.59
CA TRP A 80 10.09 8.01 10.32
C TRP A 80 8.89 8.92 10.10
N LEU A 81 8.79 10.03 10.85
CA LEU A 81 7.74 11.03 10.63
C LEU A 81 7.96 11.80 9.33
N LEU A 82 9.21 12.09 8.99
CA LEU A 82 9.55 12.76 7.74
C LEU A 82 9.27 11.87 6.53
N ILE A 83 9.62 10.58 6.59
CA ILE A 83 9.29 9.56 5.59
C ILE A 83 7.78 9.50 5.40
N LYS A 84 7.02 9.34 6.50
CA LYS A 84 5.55 9.31 6.45
C LYS A 84 4.99 10.54 5.73
N LYS A 85 5.36 11.73 6.19
CA LYS A 85 4.89 13.00 5.61
C LYS A 85 5.21 13.10 4.13
N THR A 86 6.43 12.76 3.75
CA THR A 86 6.89 12.86 2.37
C THR A 86 6.20 11.85 1.47
N MET A 87 6.24 10.56 1.82
CA MET A 87 5.67 9.51 0.98
C MET A 87 4.15 9.67 0.82
N LEU A 88 3.42 10.04 1.89
CA LEU A 88 1.99 10.38 1.79
C LEU A 88 1.74 11.58 0.87
N LYS A 89 2.56 12.64 0.98
CA LYS A 89 2.44 13.81 0.09
C LYS A 89 2.64 13.41 -1.38
N ARG A 90 3.65 12.57 -1.67
CA ARG A 90 3.93 12.11 -3.05
C ARG A 90 2.81 11.20 -3.57
N LEU A 91 2.32 10.28 -2.75
CA LEU A 91 1.20 9.42 -3.13
C LEU A 91 -0.07 10.23 -3.41
N ASN A 92 -0.37 11.21 -2.57
CA ASN A 92 -1.50 12.11 -2.77
C ASN A 92 -1.35 12.96 -4.04
N GLN A 93 -0.14 13.47 -4.34
CA GLN A 93 0.14 14.15 -5.61
C GLN A 93 -0.15 13.24 -6.81
N LEU A 94 0.34 11.98 -6.79
CA LEU A 94 0.08 11.01 -7.84
C LEU A 94 -1.41 10.77 -8.05
N SER A 95 -2.18 10.61 -6.97
CA SER A 95 -3.62 10.40 -7.06
C SER A 95 -4.39 11.58 -7.68
N HIS A 96 -3.81 12.78 -7.70
CA HIS A 96 -4.40 13.98 -8.30
C HIS A 96 -4.00 14.23 -9.75
N GLN A 97 -3.03 13.49 -10.28
CA GLN A 97 -2.57 13.68 -11.68
C GLN A 97 -3.62 13.23 -12.70
N HIS A 98 -4.54 12.33 -12.32
CA HIS A 98 -5.61 11.83 -13.17
C HIS A 98 -6.97 11.92 -12.48
N LYS A 99 -8.04 12.11 -13.27
CA LYS A 99 -9.43 12.17 -12.78
C LYS A 99 -9.86 10.88 -12.06
N SER A 100 -9.29 9.74 -12.45
CA SER A 100 -9.53 8.44 -11.80
C SER A 100 -9.13 8.41 -10.32
N GLY A 101 -8.10 9.14 -9.92
CA GLY A 101 -7.50 9.07 -8.60
C GLY A 101 -6.58 7.86 -8.40
N LEU A 102 -6.40 7.02 -9.43
CA LEU A 102 -5.51 5.86 -9.39
C LEU A 102 -4.04 6.28 -9.26
N VAL A 103 -3.26 5.44 -8.61
CA VAL A 103 -1.81 5.63 -8.41
C VAL A 103 -1.05 4.51 -9.10
N PRO A 104 0.18 4.76 -9.61
CA PRO A 104 0.98 3.73 -10.27
C PRO A 104 1.57 2.75 -9.28
N ASP A 105 2.04 1.59 -9.76
CA ASP A 105 2.86 0.68 -8.96
C ASP A 105 4.16 1.36 -8.51
N PHE A 106 4.82 2.08 -9.43
CA PHE A 106 6.07 2.78 -9.17
C PHE A 106 6.05 4.22 -9.72
N ALA A 107 6.78 5.09 -9.01
CA ALA A 107 6.96 6.48 -9.39
C ALA A 107 8.39 6.95 -9.14
N TRP A 108 8.92 7.80 -10.03
CA TRP A 108 10.14 8.55 -9.81
C TRP A 108 9.90 9.74 -8.91
N LEU A 109 10.73 9.88 -7.90
CA LEU A 109 10.67 11.00 -6.96
C LEU A 109 11.72 12.06 -7.27
N THR A 110 11.36 13.30 -7.01
CA THR A 110 12.29 14.40 -6.75
C THR A 110 12.07 14.91 -5.34
N SER A 111 12.86 15.91 -4.90
CA SER A 111 12.64 16.59 -3.62
C SER A 111 11.25 17.25 -3.52
N LYS A 112 10.59 17.54 -4.66
CA LYS A 112 9.32 18.28 -4.72
C LYS A 112 8.16 17.49 -5.33
N ASP A 113 8.42 16.55 -6.24
CA ASP A 113 7.41 15.91 -7.09
C ASP A 113 7.53 14.38 -7.13
N ALA A 114 6.46 13.75 -7.64
CA ALA A 114 6.42 12.35 -8.03
C ALA A 114 5.81 12.21 -9.43
N LYS A 115 6.40 11.36 -10.27
CA LYS A 115 5.92 11.07 -11.62
C LYS A 115 5.82 9.56 -11.82
N PRO A 116 4.70 9.04 -12.38
CA PRO A 116 4.61 7.63 -12.75
C PRO A 116 5.77 7.21 -13.63
N VAL A 117 6.27 6.00 -13.45
CA VAL A 117 7.23 5.41 -14.39
C VAL A 117 6.55 5.12 -15.73
N LYS A 118 7.32 4.84 -16.75
CA LYS A 118 6.80 4.44 -18.07
C LYS A 118 7.27 3.02 -18.40
N GLY A 119 6.30 2.15 -18.74
CA GLY A 119 6.60 0.76 -19.08
C GLY A 119 7.28 0.00 -17.94
N ARG A 120 7.99 -1.07 -18.29
CA ARG A 120 8.68 -1.92 -17.33
C ARG A 120 9.93 -1.24 -16.77
N VAL A 121 9.96 -1.04 -15.46
CA VAL A 121 11.11 -0.52 -14.72
C VAL A 121 11.69 -1.58 -13.79
N THR A 122 10.84 -2.32 -13.09
CA THR A 122 11.24 -3.39 -12.17
C THR A 122 10.57 -4.72 -12.48
N THR A 123 9.26 -4.79 -12.44
CA THR A 123 8.52 -6.06 -12.42
C THR A 123 7.74 -6.31 -13.70
N ASP A 124 6.92 -5.34 -14.16
CA ASP A 124 5.97 -5.55 -15.23
C ASP A 124 5.88 -4.34 -16.16
N ARG A 125 5.35 -4.54 -17.38
CA ARG A 125 5.06 -3.46 -18.33
C ARG A 125 4.05 -2.44 -17.79
N TYR A 126 3.31 -2.80 -16.74
CA TYR A 126 2.32 -1.97 -16.06
C TYR A 126 2.85 -1.29 -14.80
N ASP A 127 4.19 -1.24 -14.59
CA ASP A 127 4.79 -0.56 -13.43
C ASP A 127 4.36 0.91 -13.28
N GLY A 128 3.99 1.57 -14.38
CA GLY A 128 3.45 2.93 -14.41
C GLY A 128 1.93 3.04 -14.26
N ASP A 129 1.22 1.95 -14.10
CA ASP A 129 -0.22 1.85 -13.99
C ASP A 129 -0.65 1.37 -12.59
N TYR A 130 -1.95 1.40 -12.30
CA TYR A 130 -2.52 0.78 -11.10
C TYR A 130 -2.55 -0.74 -11.30
N TYR A 131 -1.56 -1.45 -10.74
CA TYR A 131 -1.38 -2.87 -11.00
C TYR A 131 -1.04 -3.65 -9.72
N ALA A 132 -0.19 -4.67 -9.81
CA ALA A 132 0.03 -5.68 -8.78
C ALA A 132 0.69 -5.15 -7.47
N ASN A 133 1.30 -3.96 -7.50
CA ASN A 133 1.78 -3.29 -6.29
C ASN A 133 0.75 -2.27 -5.77
N ALA A 134 0.29 -1.37 -6.63
CA ALA A 134 -0.66 -0.31 -6.27
C ALA A 134 -1.99 -0.86 -5.76
N CYS A 135 -2.38 -2.09 -6.14
CA CYS A 135 -3.63 -2.71 -5.67
C CYS A 135 -3.71 -2.83 -4.14
N ARG A 136 -2.58 -2.84 -3.41
CA ARG A 136 -2.54 -2.87 -1.95
C ARG A 136 -2.77 -1.51 -1.30
N VAL A 137 -2.57 -0.42 -2.01
CA VAL A 137 -2.66 0.95 -1.47
C VAL A 137 -3.98 1.23 -0.72
N PRO A 138 -5.17 0.79 -1.21
CA PRO A 138 -6.41 0.97 -0.45
C PRO A 138 -6.32 0.38 0.96
N MET A 139 -5.84 -0.85 1.11
CA MET A 139 -5.66 -1.54 2.39
C MET A 139 -4.60 -0.88 3.26
N ASP A 140 -3.46 -0.50 2.66
CA ASP A 140 -2.30 0.05 3.37
C ASP A 140 -2.61 1.40 4.02
N LEU A 141 -3.55 2.14 3.43
CA LEU A 141 -4.01 3.45 3.93
C LEU A 141 -5.29 3.38 4.76
N ALA A 142 -6.08 2.31 4.70
CA ALA A 142 -7.43 2.21 5.25
C ALA A 142 -7.54 2.65 6.72
N PHE A 143 -6.57 2.24 7.54
CA PHE A 143 -6.56 2.48 8.98
C PHE A 143 -5.84 3.77 9.40
N SER A 144 -5.35 4.55 8.43
CA SER A 144 -4.64 5.80 8.72
C SER A 144 -5.61 6.93 9.08
N LYS A 145 -5.26 7.67 10.13
CA LYS A 145 -5.99 8.90 10.51
C LYS A 145 -5.48 10.14 9.77
N ASP A 146 -4.40 10.02 8.99
CA ASP A 146 -3.79 11.13 8.25
C ASP A 146 -4.73 11.62 7.14
N LYS A 147 -4.86 12.94 7.03
CA LYS A 147 -5.75 13.58 6.05
C LYS A 147 -5.39 13.24 4.60
N LEU A 148 -4.10 13.14 4.27
CA LEU A 148 -3.66 12.81 2.91
C LEU A 148 -3.96 11.35 2.58
N ALA A 149 -3.79 10.43 3.54
CA ALA A 149 -4.16 9.03 3.38
C ALA A 149 -5.66 8.89 3.12
N LYS A 150 -6.50 9.50 3.95
CA LYS A 150 -7.97 9.50 3.79
C LYS A 150 -8.40 10.06 2.44
N ASN A 151 -7.80 11.17 2.01
CA ASN A 151 -8.11 11.77 0.71
C ASN A 151 -7.74 10.82 -0.44
N THR A 152 -6.57 10.19 -0.38
CA THR A 152 -6.16 9.20 -1.40
C THR A 152 -7.10 8.00 -1.44
N VAL A 153 -7.45 7.42 -0.28
CA VAL A 153 -8.42 6.32 -0.19
C VAL A 153 -9.77 6.73 -0.78
N HIS A 154 -10.30 7.89 -0.38
CA HIS A 154 -11.58 8.38 -0.91
C HIS A 154 -11.59 8.49 -2.43
N ARG A 155 -10.50 9.01 -3.04
CA ARG A 155 -10.37 9.10 -4.50
C ARG A 155 -10.37 7.73 -5.17
N LEU A 156 -9.65 6.77 -4.61
CA LEU A 156 -9.61 5.38 -5.09
C LEU A 156 -11.00 4.73 -4.98
N LEU A 157 -11.65 4.82 -3.83
CA LEU A 157 -12.99 4.24 -3.62
C LEU A 157 -14.05 4.89 -4.52
N LYS A 158 -13.96 6.22 -4.74
CA LYS A 158 -14.83 6.93 -5.69
C LYS A 158 -14.65 6.44 -7.13
N PHE A 159 -13.46 6.05 -7.53
CA PHE A 159 -13.23 5.43 -8.84
C PHE A 159 -13.86 4.04 -8.89
N PHE A 160 -13.57 3.19 -7.91
CA PHE A 160 -14.04 1.80 -7.90
C PHE A 160 -15.57 1.68 -7.70
N SER A 161 -16.20 2.62 -7.00
CA SER A 161 -17.65 2.63 -6.84
C SER A 161 -18.43 2.85 -8.14
N LYS A 162 -17.75 3.32 -9.19
CA LYS A 162 -18.33 3.52 -10.53
C LYS A 162 -18.07 2.34 -11.47
N GLN A 163 -17.34 1.32 -11.03
CA GLN A 163 -17.05 0.17 -11.86
C GLN A 163 -18.13 -0.92 -11.63
N ASN A 164 -18.71 -1.43 -12.70
CA ASN A 164 -19.62 -2.58 -12.61
C ASN A 164 -18.86 -3.83 -12.15
N THR A 165 -17.61 -3.97 -12.59
CA THR A 165 -16.73 -5.08 -12.25
C THR A 165 -15.31 -4.54 -12.06
N ILE A 166 -14.67 -4.92 -10.96
CA ILE A 166 -13.26 -4.57 -10.72
C ILE A 166 -12.37 -5.63 -11.35
N THR A 167 -11.58 -5.22 -12.35
CA THR A 167 -10.65 -6.09 -13.06
C THR A 167 -9.24 -6.01 -12.48
N ALA A 168 -8.38 -6.93 -12.90
CA ALA A 168 -6.97 -7.00 -12.47
C ALA A 168 -6.12 -5.94 -13.20
N GLY A 169 -6.18 -4.71 -12.69
CA GLY A 169 -5.38 -3.58 -13.13
C GLY A 169 -6.07 -2.59 -14.07
N TYR A 170 -5.59 -1.36 -13.99
CA TYR A 170 -6.11 -0.21 -14.74
C TYR A 170 -4.97 0.72 -15.14
N THR A 171 -5.06 1.30 -16.34
CA THR A 171 -4.25 2.48 -16.65
C THR A 171 -4.60 3.61 -15.69
N LEU A 172 -3.71 4.57 -15.49
CA LEU A 172 -4.01 5.74 -14.62
C LEU A 172 -5.17 6.60 -15.15
N LYS A 173 -5.57 6.44 -16.42
CA LYS A 173 -6.78 7.06 -16.97
C LYS A 173 -8.06 6.29 -16.65
N GLY A 174 -7.95 5.12 -15.98
CA GLY A 174 -9.08 4.30 -15.57
C GLY A 174 -9.54 3.25 -16.58
N LYS A 175 -8.78 3.00 -17.65
CA LYS A 175 -9.09 1.93 -18.61
C LYS A 175 -8.57 0.58 -18.06
N PRO A 176 -9.39 -0.49 -18.00
CA PRO A 176 -8.91 -1.81 -17.63
C PRO A 176 -7.75 -2.29 -18.51
N VAL A 177 -6.74 -2.92 -17.90
CA VAL A 177 -5.61 -3.54 -18.62
C VAL A 177 -5.78 -5.05 -18.77
N ASN A 178 -6.69 -5.64 -18.01
CA ASN A 178 -7.11 -7.02 -18.09
C ASN A 178 -8.64 -7.12 -18.06
N ASN A 179 -9.18 -8.27 -18.50
CA ASN A 179 -10.63 -8.53 -18.59
C ASN A 179 -11.12 -9.52 -17.51
N TYR A 180 -10.29 -9.89 -16.54
CA TYR A 180 -10.63 -10.82 -15.47
C TYR A 180 -10.57 -10.13 -14.10
N GLN A 181 -11.32 -10.69 -13.13
CA GLN A 181 -11.26 -10.30 -11.73
C GLN A 181 -10.20 -11.10 -10.99
N SER A 182 -9.53 -10.46 -10.03
CA SER A 182 -8.59 -11.11 -9.12
C SER A 182 -8.85 -10.63 -7.69
N ALA A 183 -8.80 -11.56 -6.74
CA ALA A 183 -9.00 -11.25 -5.34
C ALA A 183 -7.91 -10.32 -4.80
N SER A 184 -6.70 -10.31 -5.38
CA SER A 184 -5.64 -9.38 -5.00
C SER A 184 -5.97 -7.91 -5.31
N PHE A 185 -6.87 -7.65 -6.25
CA PHE A 185 -7.38 -6.29 -6.50
C PHE A 185 -8.62 -5.97 -5.67
N SER A 186 -9.48 -6.96 -5.42
CA SER A 186 -10.74 -6.77 -4.70
C SER A 186 -10.59 -6.76 -3.18
N ALA A 187 -9.72 -7.60 -2.61
CA ALA A 187 -9.55 -7.71 -1.17
C ALA A 187 -9.05 -6.41 -0.50
N PRO A 188 -8.03 -5.70 -1.03
CA PRO A 188 -7.61 -4.41 -0.47
C PRO A 188 -8.71 -3.33 -0.55
N ILE A 189 -9.50 -3.33 -1.63
CA ILE A 189 -10.63 -2.42 -1.77
C ILE A 189 -11.71 -2.76 -0.74
N TYR A 190 -12.03 -4.05 -0.55
CA TYR A 190 -12.98 -4.50 0.45
C TYR A 190 -12.59 -4.05 1.86
N ILE A 191 -11.32 -4.19 2.26
CA ILE A 191 -10.81 -3.70 3.55
C ILE A 191 -11.02 -2.19 3.66
N ALA A 192 -10.63 -1.43 2.64
CA ALA A 192 -10.74 0.02 2.66
C ALA A 192 -12.21 0.49 2.71
N VAL A 193 -13.11 -0.18 2.02
CA VAL A 193 -14.55 0.13 2.06
C VAL A 193 -15.14 -0.19 3.44
N ASN A 194 -14.74 -1.33 4.05
CA ASN A 194 -15.19 -1.69 5.39
C ASN A 194 -14.88 -0.59 6.42
N GLU A 195 -13.70 0.00 6.34
CA GLU A 195 -13.28 1.12 7.21
C GLU A 195 -13.98 2.47 6.86
N ASN A 196 -14.67 2.53 5.71
CA ASN A 196 -15.31 3.74 5.19
C ASN A 196 -16.80 3.54 4.87
N ARG A 197 -17.48 2.57 5.51
CA ARG A 197 -18.89 2.20 5.20
C ARG A 197 -19.88 3.35 5.27
N ASN A 198 -19.70 4.27 6.21
CA ASN A 198 -20.60 5.41 6.42
C ASN A 198 -20.44 6.53 5.37
N GLN A 199 -19.71 6.28 4.27
CA GLN A 199 -19.44 7.27 3.22
C GLN A 199 -20.14 6.95 1.88
N GLY A 200 -21.17 6.08 1.88
CA GLY A 200 -21.97 5.77 0.69
C GLY A 200 -21.32 4.74 -0.25
N TYR A 201 -20.50 3.84 0.27
CA TYR A 201 -19.84 2.77 -0.51
C TYR A 201 -20.47 1.38 -0.31
N ASP A 202 -21.73 1.29 0.11
CA ASP A 202 -22.38 0.01 0.44
C ASP A 202 -22.48 -0.94 -0.77
N ASN A 203 -22.79 -0.41 -1.96
CA ASN A 203 -22.82 -1.20 -3.19
C ASN A 203 -21.41 -1.74 -3.56
N LEU A 204 -20.37 -0.93 -3.38
CA LEU A 204 -18.99 -1.37 -3.60
C LEU A 204 -18.62 -2.46 -2.59
N PHE A 205 -18.98 -2.28 -1.31
CA PHE A 205 -18.77 -3.29 -0.27
C PHE A 205 -19.45 -4.62 -0.64
N ALA A 206 -20.74 -4.59 -0.97
CA ALA A 206 -21.49 -5.79 -1.35
C ALA A 206 -20.89 -6.48 -2.58
N SER A 207 -20.52 -5.72 -3.61
CA SER A 207 -19.96 -6.27 -4.84
C SER A 207 -18.61 -6.95 -4.67
N GLN A 208 -17.82 -6.60 -3.63
CA GLN A 208 -16.53 -7.23 -3.38
C GLN A 208 -16.58 -8.45 -2.46
N GLN A 209 -17.74 -8.78 -1.88
CA GLN A 209 -17.90 -9.97 -1.02
C GLN A 209 -17.71 -11.30 -1.77
N TYR A 210 -17.76 -11.30 -3.10
CA TYR A 210 -17.56 -12.49 -3.92
C TYR A 210 -16.22 -13.20 -3.64
N ILE A 211 -15.20 -12.48 -3.12
CA ILE A 211 -13.89 -13.05 -2.78
C ILE A 211 -13.99 -14.12 -1.69
N PHE A 212 -15.00 -14.05 -0.82
CA PHE A 212 -15.22 -15.02 0.27
C PHE A 212 -16.08 -16.21 -0.17
N ALA A 213 -16.84 -16.09 -1.28
CA ALA A 213 -17.64 -17.17 -1.81
C ALA A 213 -16.82 -18.22 -2.58
N LYS A 214 -15.57 -17.92 -2.91
CA LYS A 214 -14.67 -18.81 -3.66
C LYS A 214 -13.67 -19.49 -2.74
N LYS A 215 -13.33 -20.74 -3.02
CA LYS A 215 -12.19 -21.40 -2.37
C LYS A 215 -10.90 -20.63 -2.65
N LEU A 216 -10.03 -20.53 -1.65
CA LEU A 216 -8.71 -19.94 -1.84
C LEU A 216 -7.95 -20.70 -2.94
N PRO A 217 -7.36 -19.98 -3.90
CA PRO A 217 -6.65 -20.63 -5.00
C PRO A 217 -5.38 -21.30 -4.49
N LYS A 218 -5.16 -22.57 -4.86
CA LYS A 218 -3.96 -23.32 -4.45
C LYS A 218 -2.67 -22.83 -5.12
N ASN A 219 -2.79 -22.29 -6.34
CA ASN A 219 -1.66 -21.93 -7.20
C ASN A 219 -1.48 -20.41 -7.35
N ASN A 220 -2.23 -19.61 -6.58
CA ASN A 220 -2.11 -18.16 -6.58
C ASN A 220 -1.97 -17.67 -5.13
N TYR A 221 -0.73 -17.69 -4.65
CA TYR A 221 -0.39 -17.22 -3.31
C TYR A 221 -0.87 -15.79 -3.05
N TYR A 222 -0.77 -14.91 -4.05
CA TYR A 222 -1.08 -13.50 -3.88
C TYR A 222 -2.58 -13.26 -3.62
N ASP A 223 -3.45 -13.87 -4.41
CA ASP A 223 -4.90 -13.83 -4.19
C ASP A 223 -5.27 -14.46 -2.85
N ALA A 224 -4.68 -15.63 -2.51
CA ALA A 224 -4.94 -16.30 -1.25
C ALA A 224 -4.53 -15.45 -0.04
N ALA A 225 -3.34 -14.86 -0.07
CA ALA A 225 -2.81 -14.03 1.01
C ALA A 225 -3.68 -12.79 1.25
N LEU A 226 -4.04 -12.04 0.18
CA LEU A 226 -4.84 -10.82 0.33
C LEU A 226 -6.30 -11.11 0.72
N THR A 227 -6.88 -12.23 0.26
CA THR A 227 -8.20 -12.67 0.75
C THR A 227 -8.16 -13.02 2.23
N THR A 228 -7.14 -13.74 2.66
CA THR A 228 -6.93 -14.07 4.10
C THR A 228 -6.77 -12.79 4.93
N MET A 229 -6.00 -11.81 4.44
CA MET A 229 -5.87 -10.51 5.10
C MET A 229 -7.23 -9.80 5.23
N ALA A 230 -8.06 -9.83 4.19
CA ALA A 230 -9.40 -9.27 4.24
C ALA A 230 -10.25 -9.95 5.32
N THR A 231 -10.22 -11.28 5.40
CA THR A 231 -10.94 -12.03 6.45
C THR A 231 -10.49 -11.65 7.87
N ILE A 232 -9.19 -11.45 8.08
CA ILE A 232 -8.63 -11.13 9.42
C ILE A 232 -8.93 -9.68 9.80
N LEU A 233 -8.79 -8.75 8.86
CA LEU A 233 -8.88 -7.31 9.14
C LEU A 233 -10.31 -6.76 9.15
N THR A 234 -11.30 -7.53 8.67
CA THR A 234 -12.70 -7.11 8.63
C THR A 234 -13.60 -8.04 9.45
N PRO A 235 -13.57 -7.93 10.79
CA PRO A 235 -14.26 -8.88 11.70
C PRO A 235 -15.79 -8.98 11.53
N ALA A 236 -16.42 -8.09 10.77
CA ALA A 236 -17.86 -8.09 10.49
C ALA A 236 -18.36 -9.37 9.78
N HIS A 237 -17.46 -10.25 9.36
CA HIS A 237 -17.76 -11.58 8.79
C HIS A 237 -17.41 -12.73 9.75
N ARG A 238 -17.21 -12.48 11.02
CA ARG A 238 -17.24 -13.56 11.99
C ARG A 238 -18.70 -13.97 12.16
N PHE A 239 -19.07 -15.01 11.41
CA PHE A 239 -20.32 -15.74 11.60
C PHE A 239 -20.35 -16.37 12.98
#